data_d0dbc5b31d402a6e140888ba98566806
#
_entry.id   d0dbc5b31d402a6e140888ba98566806
#
_cell.length_a   1.000
_cell.length_b   1.000
_cell.length_c   1.000
_cell.angle_alpha   90.00
_cell.angle_beta   90.00
_cell.angle_gamma   90.00
#
_symmetry.space_group_name_H-M   'P 1'
#
loop_
_entity.id
_entity.type
_entity.pdbx_description
1 polymer ?
#
loop_
_entity_poly.entity_id
_entity_poly.type
_entity_poly.pdbx_seq_one_letter_code
_entity_poly.pdbx_strand_id
1 'polypeptide(L)'
;MIEIIPIVLGDDFVPYSGPLRVDIEFYCKRPKKTKLSAPRADIDNYIKAALDALNTHLWEDDTQIQQIYAAKQWAEPGAEGYFTVGVDRL
;
A
#
# COMPACT_ATOMS: atom_id res chain seq x y z
N MET A 1 0.61 -11.64 -7.13
CA MET A 1 -0.29 -11.27 -6.02
C MET A 1 0.48 -10.54 -4.94
N ILE A 2 -0.04 -9.44 -4.44
CA ILE A 2 0.53 -8.75 -3.30
C ILE A 2 0.12 -9.47 -2.03
N GLU A 3 1.11 -9.76 -1.20
CA GLU A 3 0.86 -10.21 0.15
C GLU A 3 0.83 -8.99 1.07
N ILE A 4 -0.32 -8.69 1.63
CA ILE A 4 -0.49 -7.55 2.52
C ILE A 4 -0.03 -7.94 3.92
N ILE A 5 1.03 -7.26 4.39
CA ILE A 5 1.53 -7.47 5.74
C ILE A 5 0.58 -6.78 6.71
N PRO A 6 0.08 -7.47 7.75
CA PRO A 6 -0.78 -6.83 8.74
C PRO A 6 -0.08 -5.64 9.38
N ILE A 7 -0.77 -4.50 9.40
CA ILE A 7 -0.29 -3.31 10.10
C ILE A 7 -0.70 -3.42 11.56
N VAL A 8 0.28 -3.37 12.46
CA VAL A 8 0.02 -3.38 13.89
C VAL A 8 -0.12 -1.94 14.36
N LEU A 9 -1.33 -1.57 14.75
CA LEU A 9 -1.63 -0.26 15.31
C LEU A 9 -1.74 -0.37 16.82
N GLY A 10 -1.28 0.64 17.55
CA GLY A 10 -1.44 0.69 19.00
C GLY A 10 -2.93 0.79 19.38
N ASP A 11 -3.28 0.32 20.58
CA ASP A 11 -4.67 0.33 21.07
C ASP A 11 -5.27 1.74 21.13
N ASP A 12 -4.43 2.76 21.26
CA ASP A 12 -4.82 4.17 21.33
C ASP A 12 -4.73 4.88 19.98
N PHE A 13 -4.48 4.15 18.88
CA PHE A 13 -4.41 4.76 17.57
C PHE A 13 -5.79 5.25 17.12
N VAL A 14 -5.86 6.51 16.70
CA VAL A 14 -7.08 7.13 16.19
C VAL A 14 -6.92 7.33 14.69
N PRO A 15 -7.84 6.79 13.86
CA PRO A 15 -7.77 7.01 12.41
C PRO A 15 -7.72 8.49 12.05
N TYR A 16 -6.99 8.82 11.00
CA TYR A 16 -6.89 10.19 10.51
C TYR A 16 -8.25 10.69 10.05
N SER A 17 -8.56 11.95 10.36
CA SER A 17 -9.75 12.64 9.88
C SER A 17 -9.36 13.75 8.90
N GLY A 18 -10.31 14.20 8.09
CA GLY A 18 -10.09 15.29 7.14
C GLY A 18 -9.36 14.85 5.86
N PRO A 19 -9.09 15.80 4.96
CA PRO A 19 -8.46 15.50 3.67
C PRO A 19 -7.03 14.95 3.84
N LEU A 20 -6.68 13.97 3.02
CA LEU A 20 -5.41 13.27 3.12
C LEU A 20 -4.71 13.15 1.76
N ARG A 21 -3.37 13.14 1.82
CA ARG A 21 -2.51 12.63 0.78
C ARG A 21 -1.94 11.29 1.24
N VAL A 22 -1.96 10.30 0.36
CA VAL A 22 -1.45 8.96 0.66
C VAL A 22 -0.38 8.59 -0.36
N ASP A 23 0.76 8.13 0.13
CA ASP A 23 1.85 7.61 -0.69
C ASP A 23 1.99 6.12 -0.40
N ILE A 24 1.87 5.27 -1.41
CA ILE A 24 1.96 3.82 -1.26
C ILE A 24 3.00 3.26 -2.22
N GLU A 25 3.92 2.48 -1.69
CA GLU A 25 4.89 1.74 -2.50
C GLU A 25 4.69 0.26 -2.29
N PHE A 26 4.50 -0.47 -3.40
CA PHE A 26 4.29 -1.91 -3.38
C PHE A 26 5.56 -2.63 -3.79
N TYR A 27 6.01 -3.53 -2.94
CA TYR A 27 7.18 -4.38 -3.17
C TYR A 27 6.71 -5.80 -3.29
N CYS A 28 6.77 -6.35 -4.51
CA CYS A 28 6.27 -7.68 -4.78
C CYS A 28 7.39 -8.71 -4.76
N LYS A 29 7.10 -9.89 -4.22
CA LYS A 29 8.06 -10.99 -4.21
C LYS A 29 8.52 -11.29 -5.63
N ARG A 30 9.82 -11.22 -5.87
CA ARG A 30 10.39 -11.45 -7.19
C ARG A 30 10.53 -12.94 -7.47
N PRO A 31 9.92 -13.47 -8.55
CA PRO A 31 10.18 -14.84 -8.98
C PRO A 31 11.66 -15.02 -9.36
N LYS A 32 12.21 -16.22 -9.09
CA LYS A 32 13.63 -16.48 -9.33
C LYS A 32 14.07 -16.28 -10.77
N LYS A 33 13.17 -16.47 -11.74
CA LYS A 33 13.47 -16.45 -13.17
C LYS A 33 12.58 -15.46 -13.92
N THR A 34 12.39 -14.27 -13.39
CA THR A 34 11.65 -13.25 -14.13
C THR A 34 12.56 -12.39 -14.97
N LYS A 35 12.10 -12.04 -16.17
CA LYS A 35 12.75 -11.06 -17.06
C LYS A 35 12.06 -9.70 -17.01
N LEU A 36 10.97 -9.60 -16.23
CA LEU A 36 10.22 -8.36 -16.11
C LEU A 36 10.98 -7.38 -15.20
N SER A 37 10.96 -6.11 -15.56
CA SER A 37 11.56 -5.04 -14.76
C SER A 37 10.67 -4.67 -13.55
N ALA A 38 9.38 -5.01 -13.60
CA ALA A 38 8.42 -4.72 -12.55
C ALA A 38 7.31 -5.76 -12.53
N PRO A 39 6.53 -5.87 -11.43
CA PRO A 39 5.38 -6.76 -11.36
C PRO A 39 4.40 -6.53 -12.50
N ARG A 40 3.81 -7.61 -13.02
CA ARG A 40 2.95 -7.56 -14.21
C ARG A 40 1.56 -6.98 -13.93
N ALA A 41 0.99 -7.22 -12.74
CA ALA A 41 -0.36 -6.79 -12.44
C ALA A 41 -0.50 -5.26 -12.50
N ASP A 42 -1.68 -4.77 -12.87
CA ASP A 42 -1.93 -3.33 -12.98
C ASP A 42 -1.89 -2.67 -11.60
N ILE A 43 -1.30 -1.47 -11.56
CA ILE A 43 -1.10 -0.76 -10.31
C ILE A 43 -2.42 -0.39 -9.61
N ASP A 44 -3.48 -0.14 -10.37
CA ASP A 44 -4.79 0.18 -9.80
C ASP A 44 -5.38 -0.97 -8.99
N ASN A 45 -5.10 -2.22 -9.37
CA ASN A 45 -5.50 -3.39 -8.59
C ASN A 45 -4.79 -3.42 -7.24
N TYR A 46 -3.51 -3.07 -7.22
CA TYR A 46 -2.73 -2.99 -5.98
C TYR A 46 -3.26 -1.88 -5.08
N ILE A 47 -3.53 -0.71 -5.65
CA ILE A 47 -4.09 0.42 -4.90
C ILE A 47 -5.40 0.04 -4.26
N LYS A 48 -6.31 -0.57 -5.03
CA LYS A 48 -7.62 -0.97 -4.51
C LYS A 48 -7.49 -1.95 -3.35
N ALA A 49 -6.64 -2.96 -3.49
CA ALA A 49 -6.42 -3.94 -2.42
C ALA A 49 -5.87 -3.29 -1.15
N ALA A 50 -4.91 -2.37 -1.28
CA ALA A 50 -4.33 -1.68 -0.15
C ALA A 50 -5.35 -0.76 0.53
N LEU A 51 -6.11 0.02 -0.24
CA LEU A 51 -7.12 0.91 0.32
C LEU A 51 -8.21 0.12 1.04
N ASP A 52 -8.67 -1.00 0.49
CA ASP A 52 -9.66 -1.85 1.15
C ASP A 52 -9.12 -2.39 2.48
N ALA A 53 -7.83 -2.74 2.54
CA ALA A 53 -7.20 -3.24 3.76
C ALA A 53 -7.00 -2.16 4.82
N LEU A 54 -6.76 -0.92 4.40
CA LEU A 54 -6.44 0.20 5.30
C LEU A 54 -7.66 1.02 5.72
N ASN A 55 -8.74 0.92 4.96
CA ASN A 55 -9.97 1.68 5.23
C ASN A 55 -10.49 1.38 6.64
N THR A 56 -10.90 2.39 7.36
CA THR A 56 -11.34 2.37 8.76
C THR A 56 -10.22 2.07 9.78
N HIS A 57 -9.05 1.64 9.33
CA HIS A 57 -7.89 1.41 10.22
C HIS A 57 -7.00 2.65 10.30
N LEU A 58 -6.54 3.19 9.16
CA LEU A 58 -5.67 4.37 9.12
C LEU A 58 -6.48 5.68 8.93
N TRP A 59 -7.60 5.62 8.24
CA TRP A 59 -8.52 6.75 8.05
C TRP A 59 -9.95 6.27 8.18
N GLU A 60 -10.86 7.21 8.36
CA GLU A 60 -12.27 6.89 8.58
C GLU A 60 -12.97 6.40 7.31
N ASP A 61 -12.63 7.02 6.16
CA ASP A 61 -13.22 6.70 4.87
C ASP A 61 -12.25 7.06 3.74
N ASP A 62 -12.22 6.22 2.71
CA ASP A 62 -11.38 6.45 1.52
C ASP A 62 -11.70 7.75 0.79
N THR A 63 -12.90 8.31 0.97
CA THR A 63 -13.27 9.61 0.39
C THR A 63 -12.41 10.75 0.90
N GLN A 64 -11.72 10.58 2.01
CA GLN A 64 -10.79 11.58 2.55
C GLN A 64 -9.54 11.73 1.68
N ILE A 65 -9.20 10.72 0.88
CA ILE A 65 -8.00 10.72 0.07
C ILE A 65 -8.22 11.57 -1.16
N GLN A 66 -7.53 12.71 -1.22
CA GLN A 66 -7.62 13.64 -2.34
C GLN A 66 -6.40 13.58 -3.26
N GLN A 67 -5.28 13.08 -2.75
CA GLN A 67 -4.05 12.89 -3.51
C GLN A 67 -3.48 11.52 -3.18
N ILE A 68 -3.09 10.79 -4.21
CA ILE A 68 -2.44 9.50 -4.02
C ILE A 68 -1.24 9.40 -4.97
N TYR A 69 -0.13 8.95 -4.42
CA TYR A 69 1.02 8.49 -5.18
C TYR A 69 1.17 7.00 -4.96
N ALA A 70 1.38 6.26 -6.03
CA ALA A 70 1.58 4.83 -5.93
C ALA A 70 2.66 4.36 -6.89
N ALA A 71 3.47 3.42 -6.45
CA ALA A 71 4.49 2.78 -7.27
C ALA A 71 4.51 1.29 -6.98
N LYS A 72 4.83 0.49 -7.98
CA LYS A 72 5.04 -0.95 -7.82
C LYS A 72 6.44 -1.32 -8.27
N GLN A 73 7.07 -2.25 -7.56
CA GLN A 73 8.42 -2.67 -7.85
C GLN A 73 8.68 -4.05 -7.26
N TRP A 74 9.76 -4.68 -7.68
CA TRP A 74 10.19 -5.92 -7.07
C TRP A 74 10.78 -5.66 -5.69
N ALA A 75 10.45 -6.52 -4.73
CA ALA A 75 11.18 -6.60 -3.47
C ALA A 75 12.59 -7.12 -3.73
N GLU A 76 13.48 -6.99 -2.75
CA GLU A 76 14.81 -7.54 -2.84
C GLU A 76 14.77 -9.05 -3.07
N PRO A 77 15.75 -9.63 -3.81
CA PRO A 77 15.79 -11.07 -4.01
C PRO A 77 15.71 -11.84 -2.70
N GLY A 78 14.79 -12.79 -2.63
CA GLY A 78 14.55 -13.58 -1.43
C GLY A 78 13.64 -12.96 -0.39
N ALA A 79 13.26 -11.69 -0.54
CA ALA A 79 12.34 -11.03 0.38
C ALA A 79 10.88 -11.34 0.05
N GLU A 80 10.04 -11.39 1.08
CA GLU A 80 8.60 -11.49 0.90
C GLU A 80 8.01 -10.16 0.40
N GLY A 81 6.83 -10.22 -0.21
CA GLY A 81 6.13 -9.03 -0.65
C GLY A 81 5.59 -8.21 0.53
N TYR A 82 5.60 -6.89 0.37
CA TYR A 82 5.07 -5.96 1.36
C TYR A 82 4.72 -4.63 0.69
N PHE A 83 4.07 -3.76 1.42
CA PHE A 83 3.91 -2.38 0.97
C PHE A 83 4.18 -1.41 2.11
N THR A 84 4.56 -0.20 1.75
CA THR A 84 4.71 0.91 2.69
C THR A 84 3.64 1.95 2.41
N VAL A 85 3.19 2.63 3.44
CA VAL A 85 2.20 3.68 3.32
C VAL A 85 2.63 4.91 4.12
N GLY A 86 2.58 6.07 3.47
CA GLY A 86 2.77 7.36 4.13
C GLY A 86 1.46 8.15 4.05
N VAL A 87 1.09 8.81 5.14
CA VAL A 87 -0.15 9.59 5.24
C VAL A 87 0.18 11.01 5.67
N ASP A 88 -0.23 11.99 4.86
CA ASP A 88 -0.07 13.40 5.17
C ASP A 88 -1.44 14.08 5.21
N ARG A 89 -1.67 14.93 6.21
CA ARG A 89 -2.86 15.77 6.25
C ARG A 89 -2.69 16.93 5.28
N LEU A 90 -3.73 17.17 4.51
CA LEU A 90 -3.77 18.30 3.59
C LEU A 90 -4.28 19.57 4.28
#